data_2b9ab91df92d91f03d85f0a757fd68f9
#
_entry.id   2b9ab91df92d91f03d85f0a757fd68f9
#
_cell.length_a   1.000
_cell.length_b   1.000
_cell.length_c   1.000
_cell.angle_alpha   90.00
_cell.angle_beta   90.00
_cell.angle_gamma   90.00
#
_symmetry.space_group_name_H-M   'P 1'
#
loop_
_entity.id
_entity.type
_entity.pdbx_description
1 polymer ?
#
loop_
_entity_poly.entity_id
_entity_poly.type
_entity_poly.pdbx_seq_one_letter_code
_entity_poly.pdbx_strand_id
1 'polypeptide(L)'
;MQDIRDASGSDGAITTLLSRPDPPTALFTAQNMITIGAVRALRRLRLEHRVALVGFDDFLLAEMLSPGVTVVAQDPMAMGRTAAELLFDRIGGSTRPPEVRLVPTTLVRRGSGEIAPTLA
;
A
#
# COMPACT_ATOMS: atom_id res chain seq x y z
N MET A 1 -7.61 -18.47 3.60
CA MET A 1 -6.68 -17.35 3.31
C MET A 1 -6.24 -16.79 4.65
N GLN A 2 -4.95 -16.85 4.95
CA GLN A 2 -4.43 -16.41 6.25
C GLN A 2 -4.52 -14.87 6.32
N ASP A 3 -5.00 -14.34 7.44
CA ASP A 3 -5.12 -12.88 7.65
C ASP A 3 -3.71 -12.29 7.85
N ILE A 4 -3.16 -11.72 6.78
CA ILE A 4 -1.80 -11.16 6.75
C ILE A 4 -1.89 -9.72 7.22
N ARG A 5 -1.35 -9.43 8.42
CA ARG A 5 -1.41 -8.11 9.05
C ARG A 5 -0.06 -7.48 9.35
N ASP A 6 1.03 -8.17 9.09
CA ASP A 6 2.37 -7.69 9.37
C ASP A 6 3.35 -7.94 8.21
N ALA A 7 4.52 -7.31 8.29
CA ALA A 7 5.54 -7.42 7.26
C ALA A 7 6.15 -8.83 7.17
N SER A 8 6.17 -9.59 8.25
CA SER A 8 6.74 -10.95 8.28
C SER A 8 5.81 -11.94 7.58
N GLY A 9 4.51 -11.91 7.91
CA GLY A 9 3.50 -12.75 7.26
C GLY A 9 3.36 -12.46 5.78
N SER A 10 3.45 -11.17 5.38
CA SER A 10 3.39 -10.79 3.97
C SER A 10 4.62 -11.23 3.18
N ASP A 11 5.82 -11.17 3.76
CA ASP A 11 7.05 -11.68 3.13
C ASP A 11 6.90 -13.17 2.76
N GLY A 12 6.46 -13.99 3.70
CA GLY A 12 6.23 -15.43 3.47
C GLY A 12 5.18 -15.71 2.39
N ALA A 13 4.05 -15.03 2.45
CA ALA A 13 2.96 -15.20 1.50
C ALA A 13 3.38 -14.79 0.07
N ILE A 14 4.08 -13.67 -0.06
CA ILE A 14 4.56 -13.18 -1.36
C ILE A 14 5.64 -14.10 -1.92
N THR A 15 6.54 -14.61 -1.08
CA THR A 15 7.53 -15.60 -1.48
C THR A 15 6.86 -16.84 -2.07
N THR A 16 5.83 -17.35 -1.40
CA THR A 16 5.06 -18.49 -1.89
C THR A 16 4.38 -18.18 -3.22
N LEU A 17 3.78 -17.01 -3.34
CA LEU A 17 3.10 -16.57 -4.56
C LEU A 17 4.06 -16.46 -5.75
N LEU A 18 5.25 -15.88 -5.55
CA LEU A 18 6.26 -15.70 -6.59
C LEU A 18 7.05 -16.97 -6.93
N SER A 19 6.92 -18.02 -6.11
CA SER A 19 7.54 -19.35 -6.38
C SER A 19 6.65 -20.28 -7.21
N ARG A 20 5.49 -19.84 -7.65
CA ARG A 20 4.58 -20.62 -8.49
C ARG A 20 5.17 -20.84 -9.90
N PRO A 21 4.76 -21.89 -10.62
CA PRO A 21 5.14 -22.07 -12.01
C PRO A 21 4.74 -20.92 -12.93
N ASP A 22 3.63 -20.27 -12.62
CA ASP A 22 3.12 -19.07 -13.28
C ASP A 22 2.98 -17.94 -12.24
N PRO A 23 4.08 -17.23 -11.92
CA PRO A 23 4.05 -16.18 -10.91
C PRO A 23 3.47 -14.89 -11.48
N PRO A 24 2.84 -14.03 -10.65
CA PRO A 24 2.38 -12.74 -11.08
C PRO A 24 3.56 -11.82 -11.45
N THR A 25 3.35 -10.97 -12.45
CA THR A 25 4.31 -9.95 -12.89
C THR A 25 4.11 -8.61 -12.19
N ALA A 26 3.00 -8.46 -11.45
CA ALA A 26 2.67 -7.26 -10.69
C ALA A 26 1.95 -7.62 -9.38
N LEU A 27 2.20 -6.82 -8.35
CA LEU A 27 1.61 -6.95 -7.02
C LEU A 27 0.95 -5.62 -6.61
N PHE A 28 -0.22 -5.71 -6.02
CA PHE A 28 -0.84 -4.61 -5.28
C PHE A 28 -0.97 -5.01 -3.81
N THR A 29 -0.53 -4.14 -2.92
CA THR A 29 -0.59 -4.36 -1.48
C THR A 29 -1.46 -3.31 -0.81
N ALA A 30 -2.45 -3.75 -0.03
CA ALA A 30 -3.52 -2.90 0.49
C ALA A 30 -3.19 -2.18 1.81
N GLN A 31 -1.94 -2.27 2.29
CA GLN A 31 -1.51 -1.67 3.55
C GLN A 31 0.02 -1.50 3.55
N ASN A 32 0.52 -0.42 4.20
CA ASN A 32 1.96 -0.13 4.24
C ASN A 32 2.83 -1.25 4.83
N MET A 33 2.40 -1.91 5.91
CA MET A 33 3.15 -3.03 6.50
C MET A 33 3.24 -4.24 5.55
N ILE A 34 2.18 -4.50 4.78
CA ILE A 34 2.18 -5.54 3.74
C ILE A 34 3.11 -5.13 2.60
N THR A 35 3.12 -3.85 2.22
CA THR A 35 4.04 -3.31 1.20
C THR A 35 5.49 -3.50 1.62
N ILE A 36 5.83 -3.22 2.88
CA ILE A 36 7.19 -3.43 3.43
C ILE A 36 7.59 -4.91 3.34
N GLY A 37 6.70 -5.83 3.68
CA GLY A 37 6.95 -7.26 3.53
C GLY A 37 7.15 -7.68 2.07
N ALA A 38 6.38 -7.09 1.14
CA ALA A 38 6.54 -7.32 -0.29
C ALA A 38 7.91 -6.85 -0.79
N VAL A 39 8.34 -5.65 -0.39
CA VAL A 39 9.67 -5.12 -0.71
C VAL A 39 10.77 -6.07 -0.21
N ARG A 40 10.66 -6.56 1.02
CA ARG A 40 11.63 -7.52 1.59
C ARG A 40 11.70 -8.81 0.77
N ALA A 41 10.54 -9.40 0.43
CA ALA A 41 10.46 -10.61 -0.38
C ALA A 41 11.08 -10.40 -1.77
N LEU A 42 10.68 -9.33 -2.48
CA LEU A 42 11.18 -9.01 -3.81
C LEU A 42 12.71 -8.83 -3.82
N ARG A 43 13.27 -8.08 -2.86
CA ARG A 43 14.71 -7.87 -2.75
C ARG A 43 15.47 -9.16 -2.44
N ARG A 44 14.96 -9.97 -1.52
CA ARG A 44 15.58 -11.26 -1.18
C ARG A 44 15.59 -12.22 -2.38
N LEU A 45 14.54 -12.19 -3.20
CA LEU A 45 14.43 -12.99 -4.42
C LEU A 45 15.10 -12.34 -5.65
N ARG A 46 15.62 -11.11 -5.53
CA ARG A 46 16.19 -10.31 -6.62
C ARG A 46 15.20 -10.05 -7.76
N LEU A 47 13.95 -9.80 -7.39
CA LEU A 47 12.83 -9.56 -8.31
C LEU A 47 12.35 -8.10 -8.28
N GLU A 48 12.96 -7.22 -7.49
CA GLU A 48 12.55 -5.83 -7.29
C GLU A 48 12.59 -4.96 -8.55
N HIS A 49 13.30 -5.41 -9.60
CA HIS A 49 13.34 -4.76 -10.92
C HIS A 49 12.58 -5.55 -12.00
N ARG A 50 11.89 -6.62 -11.64
CA ARG A 50 11.19 -7.53 -12.58
C ARG A 50 9.71 -7.69 -12.30
N VAL A 51 9.29 -7.51 -11.06
CA VAL A 51 7.90 -7.58 -10.63
C VAL A 51 7.46 -6.20 -10.20
N ALA A 52 6.42 -5.67 -10.83
CA ALA A 52 5.87 -4.37 -10.47
C ALA A 52 5.22 -4.42 -9.07
N LEU A 53 5.37 -3.35 -8.31
CA LEU A 53 4.76 -3.21 -6.99
C LEU A 53 4.09 -1.85 -6.84
N VAL A 54 2.81 -1.86 -6.48
CA VAL A 54 2.07 -0.67 -6.05
C VAL A 54 1.52 -0.93 -4.66
N GLY A 55 1.84 -0.04 -3.72
CA GLY A 55 1.32 -0.12 -2.35
C GLY A 55 0.16 0.85 -2.12
N PHE A 56 -0.71 0.51 -1.18
CA PHE A 56 -1.68 1.44 -0.61
C PHE A 56 -1.13 1.93 0.73
N ASP A 57 -1.22 3.20 0.99
CA ASP A 57 -0.52 3.97 2.01
C ASP A 57 0.96 4.19 1.72
N ASP A 58 1.40 5.42 1.97
CA ASP A 58 2.82 5.76 1.92
C ASP A 58 3.51 5.33 3.22
N PHE A 59 4.82 5.17 3.16
CA PHE A 59 5.63 4.83 4.32
C PHE A 59 7.00 5.50 4.27
N LEU A 60 7.59 5.66 5.44
CA LEU A 60 8.92 6.23 5.57
C LEU A 60 9.92 5.43 4.73
N LEU A 61 10.80 6.11 4.01
CA LEU A 61 11.85 5.55 3.16
C LEU A 61 11.37 4.95 1.82
N ALA A 62 10.07 4.95 1.51
CA ALA A 62 9.57 4.41 0.23
C ALA A 62 10.27 5.03 -1.00
N GLU A 63 10.59 6.33 -0.93
CA GLU A 63 11.29 7.06 -1.99
C GLU A 63 12.80 6.78 -2.03
N MET A 64 13.39 6.29 -0.94
CA MET A 64 14.84 6.02 -0.83
C MET A 64 15.23 4.63 -1.29
N LEU A 65 14.26 3.78 -1.61
CA LEU A 65 14.50 2.44 -2.14
C LEU A 65 14.85 2.48 -3.63
N SER A 66 15.42 1.42 -4.17
CA SER A 66 15.70 1.27 -5.59
C SER A 66 15.12 -0.06 -6.10
N PRO A 67 14.06 0.00 -6.91
CA PRO A 67 13.28 1.20 -7.28
C PRO A 67 12.55 1.79 -6.08
N GLY A 68 12.26 3.10 -6.12
CA GLY A 68 11.36 3.73 -5.16
C GLY A 68 9.95 3.11 -5.26
N VAL A 69 9.25 3.01 -4.15
CA VAL A 69 7.94 2.32 -4.13
C VAL A 69 6.82 3.26 -4.54
N THR A 70 6.16 2.93 -5.64
CA THR A 70 4.94 3.58 -6.11
C THR A 70 3.79 3.26 -5.15
N VAL A 71 3.09 4.28 -4.69
CA VAL A 71 1.99 4.11 -3.73
C VAL A 71 0.76 4.93 -4.11
N VAL A 72 -0.39 4.47 -3.65
CA VAL A 72 -1.60 5.28 -3.53
C VAL A 72 -1.57 5.89 -2.14
N ALA A 73 -1.20 7.17 -2.04
CA ALA A 73 -1.06 7.87 -0.78
C ALA A 73 -2.40 8.44 -0.31
N GLN A 74 -2.73 8.22 0.96
CA GLN A 74 -3.82 8.89 1.66
C GLN A 74 -3.32 10.22 2.25
N ASP A 75 -4.26 11.07 2.66
CA ASP A 75 -3.99 12.25 3.50
C ASP A 75 -4.53 12.00 4.92
N PRO A 76 -3.73 11.40 5.82
CA PRO A 76 -4.16 11.11 7.18
C PRO A 76 -4.47 12.38 7.99
N MET A 77 -3.80 13.48 7.68
CA MET A 77 -4.04 14.77 8.34
C MET A 77 -5.40 15.33 7.98
N ALA A 78 -5.77 15.31 6.69
CA ALA A 78 -7.09 15.73 6.25
C ALA A 78 -8.20 14.81 6.80
N MET A 79 -7.96 13.49 6.82
CA MET A 79 -8.89 12.52 7.40
C MET A 79 -9.11 12.78 8.89
N GLY A 80 -8.04 12.94 9.66
CA GLY A 80 -8.11 13.22 11.10
C GLY A 80 -8.82 14.55 11.40
N ARG A 81 -8.53 15.60 10.64
CA ARG A 81 -9.20 16.90 10.76
C ARG A 81 -10.69 16.79 10.50
N THR A 82 -11.08 16.17 9.39
CA THR A 82 -12.48 15.98 9.02
C THR A 82 -13.24 15.16 10.06
N ALA A 83 -12.64 14.08 10.56
CA ALA A 83 -13.23 13.27 11.62
C ALA A 83 -13.43 14.06 12.92
N ALA A 84 -12.44 14.86 13.31
CA ALA A 84 -12.54 15.71 14.50
C ALA A 84 -13.63 16.78 14.35
N GLU A 85 -13.73 17.45 13.20
CA GLU A 85 -14.79 18.42 12.90
C GLU A 85 -16.18 17.79 13.04
N LEU A 86 -16.40 16.61 12.46
CA LEU A 86 -17.66 15.88 12.57
C LEU A 86 -17.97 15.48 14.02
N LEU A 87 -16.95 15.05 14.77
CA LEU A 87 -17.12 14.71 16.18
C LEU A 87 -17.48 15.92 17.03
N PHE A 88 -16.79 17.06 16.88
CA PHE A 88 -17.08 18.27 17.63
C PHE A 88 -18.44 18.84 17.29
N ASP A 89 -18.88 18.76 16.03
CA ASP A 89 -20.25 19.12 15.65
C ASP A 89 -21.27 18.29 16.42
N ARG A 90 -21.03 16.99 16.59
CA ARG A 90 -21.89 16.09 17.38
C ARG A 90 -21.91 16.46 18.85
N ILE A 91 -20.75 16.69 19.44
CA ILE A 91 -20.64 17.11 20.85
C ILE A 91 -21.36 18.45 21.06
N GLY A 92 -21.31 19.35 20.08
CA GLY A 92 -22.00 20.65 20.09
C GLY A 92 -23.52 20.56 19.88
N GLY A 93 -24.09 19.37 19.76
CA GLY A 93 -25.53 19.12 19.66
C GLY A 93 -26.10 18.98 18.25
N SER A 94 -25.27 18.81 17.22
CA SER A 94 -25.75 18.57 15.87
C SER A 94 -26.53 17.26 15.79
N THR A 95 -27.75 17.33 15.25
CA THR A 95 -28.64 16.19 15.00
C THR A 95 -28.65 15.74 13.54
N ARG A 96 -27.72 16.26 12.71
CA ARG A 96 -27.62 15.87 11.30
C ARG A 96 -27.43 14.35 11.18
N PRO A 97 -27.97 13.71 10.12
CA PRO A 97 -27.74 12.29 9.89
C PRO A 97 -26.24 11.96 9.77
N PRO A 98 -25.82 10.72 10.06
CA PRO A 98 -24.48 10.26 9.73
C PRO A 98 -24.16 10.48 8.24
N GLU A 99 -22.96 10.93 7.96
CA GLU A 99 -22.49 11.14 6.58
C GLU A 99 -21.16 10.41 6.33
N VAL A 100 -20.92 10.06 5.09
CA VAL A 100 -19.65 9.51 4.62
C VAL A 100 -18.92 10.61 3.88
N ARG A 101 -17.70 10.91 4.31
CA ARG A 101 -16.80 11.83 3.61
C ARG A 101 -15.61 11.07 3.05
N LEU A 102 -15.42 11.18 1.75
CA LEU A 102 -14.27 10.59 1.05
C LEU A 102 -13.19 11.65 0.94
N VAL A 103 -11.99 11.32 1.42
CA VAL A 103 -10.80 12.14 1.24
C VAL A 103 -10.06 11.62 0.01
N PRO A 104 -9.73 12.46 -0.98
CA PRO A 104 -9.02 12.04 -2.18
C PRO A 104 -7.67 11.41 -1.85
N THR A 105 -7.29 10.40 -2.63
CA THR A 105 -5.96 9.79 -2.62
C THR A 105 -5.14 10.27 -3.81
N THR A 106 -3.83 10.13 -3.74
CA THR A 106 -2.89 10.53 -4.79
C THR A 106 -2.01 9.36 -5.19
N LEU A 107 -1.89 9.09 -6.48
CA LEU A 107 -0.90 8.14 -6.99
C LEU A 107 0.47 8.81 -7.03
N VAL A 108 1.41 8.30 -6.24
CA VAL A 108 2.81 8.77 -6.18
C VAL A 108 3.68 7.75 -6.92
N ARG A 109 4.08 8.08 -8.13
CA ARG A 109 4.95 7.24 -8.97
C ARG A 109 6.40 7.37 -8.53
N ARG A 110 7.08 6.22 -8.32
CA ARG A 110 8.48 6.18 -7.86
C ARG A 110 9.32 5.12 -8.57
N GLY A 111 8.76 4.42 -9.56
CA GLY A 111 9.45 3.44 -10.39
C GLY A 111 9.02 2.00 -10.19
N SER A 112 8.66 1.56 -8.98
CA SER A 112 8.27 0.15 -8.78
C SER A 112 6.96 -0.25 -9.47
N GLY A 113 6.03 0.68 -9.62
CA GLY A 113 4.75 0.43 -10.29
C GLY A 113 4.82 0.50 -11.81
N GLU A 114 5.91 1.02 -12.34
CA GLU A 114 6.12 1.25 -13.77
C GLU A 114 6.95 0.14 -14.44
N ILE A 115 7.30 -0.91 -13.73
CA ILE A 115 8.05 -2.05 -14.26
C ILE A 115 7.16 -2.81 -15.24
N ALA A 116 7.60 -2.89 -16.50
CA ALA A 116 6.90 -3.65 -17.53
C ALA A 116 7.01 -5.16 -17.27
N PRO A 117 5.95 -5.94 -17.55
CA PRO A 117 6.03 -7.38 -17.43
C PRO A 117 7.07 -7.95 -18.39
N THR A 118 7.97 -8.78 -17.88
CA THR A 118 8.86 -9.56 -18.75
C THR A 118 8.06 -10.74 -19.24
N LEU A 119 7.62 -10.67 -20.49
CA LEU A 119 7.00 -11.85 -21.16
C LEU A 119 8.08 -12.91 -21.27
N ALA A 120 7.76 -14.10 -20.76
CA ALA A 120 8.60 -15.27 -20.91
C ALA A 120 8.58 -15.78 -22.36
#